data_16d838091a6d42a721687bbd31cf29bb
#
_entry.id   16d838091a6d42a721687bbd31cf29bb
#
_cell.length_a   1.000
_cell.length_b   1.000
_cell.length_c   1.000
_cell.angle_alpha   90.00
_cell.angle_beta   90.00
_cell.angle_gamma   90.00
#
_symmetry.space_group_name_H-M   'P 1'
#
loop_
_entity.id
_entity.type
_entity.pdbx_description
1 polymer ?
#
loop_
_entity_poly.entity_id
_entity_poly.type
_entity_poly.pdbx_seq_one_letter_code
_entity_poly.pdbx_strand_id
1 'polypeptide(L)'
;ALKSNKDLQDSFFSKLCLKLSSDPAMLPPRCERLGLSTKLAGLNVIEFGPGPGTTFKCFEKGGAPKSWVGIEPNAHFREMQDEAAKSLDESMIRSTRWYKAETLELDVASGTFDAAYFTHVLCSVEDPAMVLQQAARALKPGGTLLLMEHVAAPEGTPLRYLQKTLAPILEIVGNGCQWRDTEAILKASWDFEDLRVEPFSADAMPLPFRPHILATATKRQR
;
A
#
# COMPACT_ATOMS: atom_id res chain seq x y z
N ALA A 1 -22.52 -9.98 11.87
CA ALA A 1 -21.78 -11.20 11.48
C ALA A 1 -20.36 -10.89 10.99
N LEU A 2 -20.15 -9.98 10.00
CA LEU A 2 -18.79 -9.66 9.50
C LEU A 2 -17.90 -9.02 10.59
N LYS A 3 -18.38 -8.04 11.34
CA LYS A 3 -17.58 -7.37 12.38
C LYS A 3 -17.19 -8.28 13.56
N SER A 4 -17.95 -9.35 13.81
CA SER A 4 -17.71 -10.30 14.90
C SER A 4 -16.87 -11.52 14.51
N ASN A 5 -16.55 -11.69 13.23
CA ASN A 5 -15.74 -12.80 12.72
C ASN A 5 -14.68 -12.25 11.77
N LYS A 6 -13.47 -12.08 12.29
CA LYS A 6 -12.33 -11.51 11.55
C LYS A 6 -11.96 -12.35 10.34
N ASP A 7 -11.95 -13.66 10.45
CA ASP A 7 -11.61 -14.55 9.34
C ASP A 7 -12.61 -14.41 8.17
N LEU A 8 -13.93 -14.34 8.48
CA LEU A 8 -14.95 -14.10 7.47
C LEU A 8 -14.79 -12.71 6.81
N GLN A 9 -14.45 -11.70 7.60
CA GLN A 9 -14.18 -10.34 7.11
C GLN A 9 -12.96 -10.34 6.18
N ASP A 10 -11.87 -10.99 6.56
CA ASP A 10 -10.63 -11.09 5.79
C ASP A 10 -10.86 -11.86 4.47
N SER A 11 -11.63 -12.97 4.52
CA SER A 11 -12.01 -13.73 3.32
C SER A 11 -12.91 -12.93 2.37
N PHE A 12 -13.89 -12.19 2.89
CA PHE A 12 -14.74 -11.32 2.09
C PHE A 12 -13.94 -10.21 1.44
N PHE A 13 -13.10 -9.53 2.25
CA PHE A 13 -12.28 -8.42 1.79
C PHE A 13 -11.28 -8.87 0.72
N SER A 14 -10.66 -10.05 0.85
CA SER A 14 -9.71 -10.53 -0.15
C SER A 14 -10.31 -10.65 -1.55
N LYS A 15 -11.55 -11.17 -1.65
CA LYS A 15 -12.27 -11.29 -2.92
C LYS A 15 -12.66 -9.92 -3.50
N LEU A 16 -13.14 -9.01 -2.63
CA LEU A 16 -13.49 -7.64 -3.01
C LEU A 16 -12.25 -6.88 -3.48
N CYS A 17 -11.15 -6.98 -2.74
CA CYS A 17 -9.89 -6.33 -3.05
C CYS A 17 -9.32 -6.82 -4.39
N LEU A 18 -9.33 -8.12 -4.66
CA LEU A 18 -8.90 -8.67 -5.95
C LEU A 18 -9.71 -8.07 -7.10
N LYS A 19 -11.04 -8.03 -6.97
CA LYS A 19 -11.92 -7.47 -8.01
C LYS A 19 -11.63 -6.00 -8.28
N LEU A 20 -11.48 -5.19 -7.23
CA LEU A 20 -11.25 -3.75 -7.36
C LEU A 20 -9.83 -3.44 -7.86
N SER A 21 -8.82 -4.11 -7.32
CA SER A 21 -7.42 -3.84 -7.67
C SER A 21 -6.98 -4.38 -9.02
N SER A 22 -7.73 -5.35 -9.58
CA SER A 22 -7.50 -5.89 -10.93
C SER A 22 -8.27 -5.15 -12.02
N ASP A 23 -9.06 -4.12 -11.66
CA ASP A 23 -9.83 -3.35 -12.64
C ASP A 23 -8.89 -2.70 -13.67
N PRO A 24 -9.12 -2.91 -14.99
CA PRO A 24 -8.30 -2.31 -16.04
C PRO A 24 -8.27 -0.77 -16.00
N ALA A 25 -9.26 -0.13 -15.42
CA ALA A 25 -9.28 1.32 -15.22
C ALA A 25 -8.39 1.79 -14.06
N MET A 26 -7.98 0.88 -13.17
CA MET A 26 -7.24 1.18 -11.95
C MET A 26 -5.78 0.77 -12.02
N LEU A 27 -5.50 -0.43 -12.54
CA LEU A 27 -4.16 -1.03 -12.45
C LEU A 27 -3.10 -0.31 -13.30
N PRO A 28 -3.30 -0.04 -14.61
CA PRO A 28 -2.29 0.65 -15.40
C PRO A 28 -1.98 2.07 -14.88
N PRO A 29 -2.97 2.92 -14.57
CA PRO A 29 -2.68 4.23 -13.98
C PRO A 29 -1.88 4.17 -12.68
N ARG A 30 -2.09 3.15 -11.84
CA ARG A 30 -1.34 2.93 -10.61
C ARG A 30 0.13 2.59 -10.91
N CYS A 31 0.37 1.66 -11.83
CA CYS A 31 1.73 1.29 -12.25
C CYS A 31 2.51 2.49 -12.79
N GLU A 32 1.89 3.27 -13.67
CA GLU A 32 2.49 4.43 -14.32
C GLU A 32 2.77 5.56 -13.32
N ARG A 33 1.79 5.92 -12.50
CA ARG A 33 1.94 7.02 -11.53
C ARG A 33 3.01 6.72 -10.48
N LEU A 34 3.03 5.52 -9.93
CA LEU A 34 4.07 5.09 -9.00
C LEU A 34 5.42 4.90 -9.71
N GLY A 35 5.41 4.58 -11.00
CA GLY A 35 6.62 4.30 -11.77
C GLY A 35 7.33 3.04 -11.26
N LEU A 36 6.57 2.02 -10.81
CA LEU A 36 7.14 0.86 -10.13
C LEU A 36 8.16 0.12 -10.98
N SER A 37 7.88 -0.10 -12.27
CA SER A 37 8.80 -0.81 -13.18
C SER A 37 10.11 -0.09 -13.45
N THR A 38 10.12 1.25 -13.38
CA THR A 38 11.33 2.05 -13.65
C THR A 38 12.10 2.39 -12.39
N LYS A 39 11.39 2.74 -11.31
CA LYS A 39 12.01 3.17 -10.05
C LYS A 39 12.51 2.00 -9.20
N LEU A 40 11.94 0.79 -9.38
CA LEU A 40 12.24 -0.38 -8.54
C LEU A 40 13.06 -1.45 -9.26
N ALA A 41 13.32 -1.28 -10.56
CA ALA A 41 14.09 -2.26 -11.35
C ALA A 41 15.47 -2.52 -10.73
N GLY A 42 15.78 -3.81 -10.50
CA GLY A 42 17.06 -4.26 -9.96
C GLY A 42 17.30 -3.94 -8.48
N LEU A 43 16.35 -3.31 -7.77
CA LEU A 43 16.46 -2.96 -6.36
C LEU A 43 15.96 -4.08 -5.44
N ASN A 44 16.40 -4.06 -4.18
CA ASN A 44 15.78 -4.83 -3.10
C ASN A 44 14.61 -4.01 -2.54
N VAL A 45 13.39 -4.51 -2.67
CA VAL A 45 12.19 -3.75 -2.32
C VAL A 45 11.34 -4.44 -1.27
N ILE A 46 10.63 -3.63 -0.47
CA ILE A 46 9.61 -4.10 0.46
C ILE A 46 8.28 -3.43 0.14
N GLU A 47 7.23 -4.24 0.02
CA GLU A 47 5.84 -3.79 -0.15
C GLU A 47 5.06 -4.05 1.12
N PHE A 48 4.42 -3.02 1.64
CA PHE A 48 3.48 -3.15 2.74
C PHE A 48 2.07 -3.29 2.18
N GLY A 49 1.34 -4.32 2.62
CA GLY A 49 -0.01 -4.62 2.18
C GLY A 49 -0.14 -4.96 0.68
N PRO A 50 0.64 -5.93 0.15
CA PRO A 50 0.53 -6.32 -1.26
C PRO A 50 -0.84 -6.82 -1.67
N GLY A 51 -1.69 -7.22 -0.71
CA GLY A 51 -3.01 -7.77 -0.99
C GLY A 51 -2.92 -8.95 -1.95
N PRO A 52 -3.71 -8.95 -3.04
CA PRO A 52 -3.70 -10.05 -4.03
C PRO A 52 -2.47 -10.05 -4.96
N GLY A 53 -1.49 -9.18 -4.76
CA GLY A 53 -0.27 -9.13 -5.58
C GLY A 53 -0.46 -8.50 -6.96
N THR A 54 -1.51 -7.69 -7.16
CA THR A 54 -1.79 -7.08 -8.47
C THR A 54 -0.70 -6.13 -8.95
N THR A 55 0.14 -5.60 -8.06
CA THR A 55 1.31 -4.77 -8.40
C THR A 55 2.38 -5.55 -9.17
N PHE A 56 2.40 -6.88 -9.10
CA PHE A 56 3.32 -7.71 -9.89
C PHE A 56 3.18 -7.47 -11.40
N LYS A 57 1.97 -7.20 -11.89
CA LYS A 57 1.75 -6.83 -13.30
C LYS A 57 2.47 -5.56 -13.73
N CYS A 58 2.84 -4.70 -12.78
CA CYS A 58 3.63 -3.51 -13.07
C CYS A 58 5.07 -3.85 -13.49
N PHE A 59 5.57 -5.02 -13.12
CA PHE A 59 6.94 -5.46 -13.40
C PHE A 59 7.09 -6.24 -14.71
N GLU A 60 5.98 -6.71 -15.30
CA GLU A 60 6.00 -7.51 -16.54
C GLU A 60 6.62 -6.78 -17.76
N LYS A 61 6.54 -5.44 -17.79
CA LYS A 61 6.89 -4.62 -18.97
C LYS A 61 8.14 -3.76 -18.86
N GLY A 62 8.77 -3.68 -17.69
CA GLY A 62 9.76 -2.63 -17.50
C GLY A 62 10.96 -2.95 -16.63
N GLY A 63 11.01 -4.09 -16.07
CA GLY A 63 12.07 -4.49 -15.14
C GLY A 63 11.54 -4.80 -13.75
N ALA A 64 11.84 -6.03 -13.32
CA ALA A 64 11.48 -6.49 -11.99
C ALA A 64 12.50 -6.00 -10.94
N PRO A 65 12.09 -5.88 -9.68
CA PRO A 65 13.01 -5.81 -8.56
C PRO A 65 13.97 -7.00 -8.55
N LYS A 66 15.18 -6.82 -8.00
CA LYS A 66 16.09 -7.91 -7.72
C LYS A 66 15.53 -8.85 -6.65
N SER A 67 15.00 -8.26 -5.59
CA SER A 67 14.28 -9.00 -4.57
C SER A 67 13.05 -8.21 -4.10
N TRP A 68 12.01 -8.95 -3.72
CA TRP A 68 10.77 -8.39 -3.23
C TRP A 68 10.32 -9.09 -1.94
N VAL A 69 9.97 -8.32 -0.93
CA VAL A 69 9.38 -8.81 0.32
C VAL A 69 8.05 -8.12 0.55
N GLY A 70 6.98 -8.90 0.74
CA GLY A 70 5.66 -8.39 1.11
C GLY A 70 5.39 -8.56 2.60
N ILE A 71 4.75 -7.58 3.21
CA ILE A 71 4.21 -7.64 4.59
C ILE A 71 2.69 -7.59 4.51
N GLU A 72 2.02 -8.72 4.79
CA GLU A 72 0.57 -8.89 4.59
C GLU A 72 -0.06 -9.69 5.74
N PRO A 73 -0.99 -9.11 6.52
CA PRO A 73 -1.62 -9.84 7.62
C PRO A 73 -2.71 -10.83 7.16
N ASN A 74 -3.32 -10.61 6.00
CA ASN A 74 -4.45 -11.40 5.54
C ASN A 74 -3.99 -12.60 4.70
N ALA A 75 -3.91 -13.78 5.32
CA ALA A 75 -3.46 -15.00 4.67
C ALA A 75 -4.40 -15.50 3.53
N HIS A 76 -5.63 -14.99 3.42
CA HIS A 76 -6.53 -15.28 2.29
C HIS A 76 -6.03 -14.73 0.95
N PHE A 77 -5.03 -13.85 0.96
CA PHE A 77 -4.37 -13.40 -0.26
C PHE A 77 -3.29 -14.35 -0.79
N ARG A 78 -2.90 -15.40 -0.04
CA ARG A 78 -1.76 -16.27 -0.39
C ARG A 78 -1.87 -16.86 -1.79
N GLU A 79 -2.95 -17.57 -2.05
CA GLU A 79 -3.17 -18.19 -3.37
C GLU A 79 -3.26 -17.17 -4.51
N MET A 80 -3.84 -15.99 -4.23
CA MET A 80 -3.95 -14.91 -5.20
C MET A 80 -2.56 -14.32 -5.55
N GLN A 81 -1.70 -14.15 -4.55
CA GLN A 81 -0.32 -13.68 -4.77
C GLN A 81 0.50 -14.72 -5.54
N ASP A 82 0.34 -16.00 -5.23
CA ASP A 82 1.03 -17.07 -5.94
C ASP A 82 0.58 -17.14 -7.41
N GLU A 83 -0.71 -16.95 -7.68
CA GLU A 83 -1.23 -16.87 -9.06
C GLU A 83 -0.71 -15.62 -9.79
N ALA A 84 -0.77 -14.46 -9.15
CA ALA A 84 -0.27 -13.21 -9.73
C ALA A 84 1.23 -13.23 -10.02
N ALA A 85 1.99 -14.00 -9.25
CA ALA A 85 3.43 -14.11 -9.42
C ALA A 85 3.88 -15.04 -10.57
N LYS A 86 2.99 -15.82 -11.16
CA LYS A 86 3.32 -16.73 -12.27
C LYS A 86 3.81 -16.00 -13.53
N SER A 87 3.47 -14.74 -13.67
CA SER A 87 3.90 -13.89 -14.79
C SER A 87 5.25 -13.20 -14.54
N LEU A 88 5.83 -13.34 -13.36
CA LEU A 88 7.10 -12.72 -13.01
C LEU A 88 8.29 -13.56 -13.48
N ASP A 89 9.41 -12.89 -13.70
CA ASP A 89 10.69 -13.53 -13.95
C ASP A 89 11.09 -14.41 -12.74
N GLU A 90 11.42 -15.67 -13.00
CA GLU A 90 11.85 -16.65 -11.97
C GLU A 90 13.12 -16.22 -11.21
N SER A 91 13.92 -15.33 -11.80
CA SER A 91 15.12 -14.79 -11.15
C SER A 91 14.83 -13.83 -10.01
N MET A 92 13.59 -13.29 -9.92
CA MET A 92 13.20 -12.40 -8.83
C MET A 92 13.01 -13.18 -7.52
N ILE A 93 13.83 -12.89 -6.52
CA ILE A 93 13.71 -13.47 -5.18
C ILE A 93 12.48 -12.86 -4.51
N ARG A 94 11.47 -13.69 -4.22
CA ARG A 94 10.19 -13.26 -3.66
C ARG A 94 9.84 -13.98 -2.35
N SER A 95 9.35 -13.24 -1.36
CA SER A 95 8.77 -13.81 -0.14
C SER A 95 7.71 -12.89 0.46
N THR A 96 6.73 -13.47 1.16
CA THR A 96 5.72 -12.72 1.91
C THR A 96 5.77 -13.10 3.38
N ARG A 97 5.70 -12.10 4.26
CA ARG A 97 5.55 -12.24 5.70
C ARG A 97 4.09 -12.01 6.07
N TRP A 98 3.46 -13.01 6.66
CA TRP A 98 2.02 -13.05 6.94
C TRP A 98 1.70 -12.54 8.33
N TYR A 99 1.93 -11.26 8.60
CA TYR A 99 1.62 -10.58 9.86
C TYR A 99 1.40 -9.07 9.69
N LYS A 100 0.91 -8.43 10.75
CA LYS A 100 0.64 -6.99 10.75
C LYS A 100 1.93 -6.17 10.64
N ALA A 101 1.86 -5.09 9.86
CA ALA A 101 3.00 -4.18 9.67
C ALA A 101 3.35 -3.36 10.92
N GLU A 102 2.40 -3.20 11.84
CA GLU A 102 2.59 -2.53 13.13
C GLU A 102 3.36 -3.37 14.16
N THR A 103 3.70 -4.61 13.82
CA THR A 103 4.49 -5.47 14.70
C THR A 103 5.90 -4.89 14.88
N LEU A 104 6.33 -4.70 16.14
CA LEU A 104 7.66 -4.15 16.46
C LEU A 104 8.81 -5.02 15.95
N GLU A 105 8.54 -6.31 15.75
CA GLU A 105 9.49 -7.31 15.29
C GLU A 105 9.15 -7.76 13.85
N LEU A 106 9.20 -6.83 12.89
CA LEU A 106 9.22 -7.27 11.49
C LEU A 106 10.43 -8.18 11.28
N ASP A 107 10.19 -9.43 10.83
CA ASP A 107 11.24 -10.38 10.47
C ASP A 107 11.92 -9.96 9.15
N VAL A 108 12.41 -8.75 9.17
CA VAL A 108 13.26 -8.15 8.13
C VAL A 108 14.36 -7.35 8.80
N ALA A 109 15.58 -7.51 8.33
CA ALA A 109 16.72 -6.79 8.87
C ALA A 109 16.60 -5.28 8.59
N SER A 110 17.04 -4.46 9.54
CA SER A 110 17.09 -3.01 9.37
C SER A 110 18.09 -2.63 8.26
N GLY A 111 17.77 -1.57 7.51
CA GLY A 111 18.67 -1.05 6.49
C GLY A 111 18.93 -2.00 5.32
N THR A 112 17.96 -2.84 4.97
CA THR A 112 18.14 -3.89 3.94
C THR A 112 17.63 -3.45 2.57
N PHE A 113 16.54 -2.67 2.53
CA PHE A 113 15.83 -2.39 1.29
C PHE A 113 16.23 -1.02 0.70
N ASP A 114 16.30 -0.98 -0.62
CA ASP A 114 16.57 0.24 -1.39
C ASP A 114 15.30 1.09 -1.52
N ALA A 115 14.14 0.42 -1.56
CA ALA A 115 12.84 1.09 -1.63
C ALA A 115 11.76 0.35 -0.84
N ALA A 116 10.81 1.14 -0.28
CA ALA A 116 9.57 0.66 0.31
C ALA A 116 8.39 1.30 -0.44
N TYR A 117 7.30 0.54 -0.65
CA TYR A 117 6.13 1.12 -1.27
C TYR A 117 4.81 0.60 -0.69
N PHE A 118 3.76 1.41 -0.85
CA PHE A 118 2.42 1.22 -0.33
C PHE A 118 1.38 1.54 -1.41
N THR A 119 0.35 0.71 -1.51
CA THR A 119 -0.80 0.97 -2.38
C THR A 119 -2.09 0.72 -1.62
N HIS A 120 -2.72 1.81 -1.12
CA HIS A 120 -3.97 1.75 -0.34
C HIS A 120 -3.84 0.91 0.95
N VAL A 121 -2.86 1.20 1.78
CA VAL A 121 -2.53 0.46 3.01
C VAL A 121 -2.70 1.31 4.25
N LEU A 122 -2.17 2.55 4.25
CA LEU A 122 -2.20 3.41 5.44
C LEU A 122 -3.63 3.77 5.86
N CYS A 123 -4.59 3.62 4.95
CA CYS A 123 -6.01 3.77 5.24
C CYS A 123 -6.57 2.65 6.14
N SER A 124 -5.98 1.45 6.11
CA SER A 124 -6.54 0.24 6.75
C SER A 124 -5.77 -0.25 7.97
N VAL A 125 -4.56 0.23 8.19
CA VAL A 125 -3.74 -0.13 9.35
C VAL A 125 -4.23 0.56 10.62
N GLU A 126 -3.99 -0.04 11.79
CA GLU A 126 -4.41 0.54 13.06
C GLU A 126 -3.58 1.79 13.39
N ASP A 127 -2.25 1.71 13.25
CA ASP A 127 -1.31 2.80 13.50
C ASP A 127 -0.43 3.07 12.26
N PRO A 128 -0.82 4.02 11.40
CA PRO A 128 -0.03 4.36 10.22
C PRO A 128 1.34 4.98 10.55
N ALA A 129 1.50 5.64 11.70
CA ALA A 129 2.78 6.20 12.11
C ALA A 129 3.77 5.07 12.45
N MET A 130 3.32 4.04 13.15
CA MET A 130 4.12 2.84 13.43
C MET A 130 4.52 2.13 12.14
N VAL A 131 3.61 1.99 11.17
CA VAL A 131 3.92 1.35 9.88
C VAL A 131 4.97 2.14 9.11
N LEU A 132 4.88 3.47 9.08
CA LEU A 132 5.90 4.32 8.47
C LEU A 132 7.26 4.20 9.17
N GLN A 133 7.28 4.09 10.49
CA GLN A 133 8.50 3.84 11.26
C GLN A 133 9.12 2.48 10.91
N GLN A 134 8.31 1.43 10.73
CA GLN A 134 8.78 0.12 10.30
C GLN A 134 9.33 0.17 8.86
N ALA A 135 8.69 0.91 7.96
CA ALA A 135 9.21 1.12 6.61
C ALA A 135 10.56 1.84 6.65
N ALA A 136 10.67 2.90 7.45
CA ALA A 136 11.92 3.60 7.64
C ALA A 136 13.02 2.70 8.23
N ARG A 137 12.69 1.85 9.21
CA ARG A 137 13.63 0.89 9.78
C ARG A 137 14.15 -0.09 8.72
N ALA A 138 13.26 -0.59 7.87
CA ALA A 138 13.61 -1.56 6.82
C ALA A 138 14.47 -0.95 5.71
N LEU A 139 14.26 0.34 5.39
CA LEU A 139 14.99 1.05 4.36
C LEU A 139 16.45 1.33 4.76
N LYS A 140 17.34 1.27 3.78
CA LYS A 140 18.70 1.82 3.87
C LYS A 140 18.64 3.34 4.09
N PRO A 141 19.64 3.96 4.74
CA PRO A 141 19.80 5.40 4.69
C PRO A 141 19.79 5.90 3.23
N GLY A 142 19.00 6.93 2.92
CA GLY A 142 18.80 7.41 1.55
C GLY A 142 17.86 6.56 0.71
N GLY A 143 17.28 5.47 1.25
CA GLY A 143 16.30 4.63 0.56
C GLY A 143 14.99 5.37 0.29
N THR A 144 14.28 4.94 -0.76
CA THR A 144 13.10 5.64 -1.27
C THR A 144 11.80 5.05 -0.70
N LEU A 145 10.91 5.93 -0.25
CA LEU A 145 9.51 5.62 0.04
C LEU A 145 8.64 6.04 -1.14
N LEU A 146 7.76 5.15 -1.61
CA LEU A 146 6.74 5.43 -2.62
C LEU A 146 5.37 5.05 -2.04
N LEU A 147 4.35 5.89 -2.22
CA LEU A 147 3.00 5.50 -1.84
C LEU A 147 1.92 6.13 -2.72
N MET A 148 0.82 5.42 -2.82
CA MET A 148 -0.44 5.89 -3.39
C MET A 148 -1.58 5.53 -2.44
N GLU A 149 -2.30 6.54 -1.97
CA GLU A 149 -3.38 6.35 -1.00
C GLU A 149 -4.62 7.15 -1.38
N HIS A 150 -5.81 6.58 -1.15
CA HIS A 150 -7.00 7.40 -1.12
C HIS A 150 -7.08 8.14 0.24
N VAL A 151 -7.55 9.38 0.21
CA VAL A 151 -7.46 10.26 1.36
C VAL A 151 -8.79 10.93 1.72
N ALA A 152 -8.83 11.53 2.89
CA ALA A 152 -9.92 12.39 3.29
C ALA A 152 -10.05 13.59 2.34
N ALA A 153 -11.29 13.91 1.94
CA ALA A 153 -11.57 15.17 1.29
C ALA A 153 -11.39 16.34 2.29
N PRO A 154 -11.12 17.56 1.81
CA PRO A 154 -10.96 18.71 2.69
C PRO A 154 -12.15 18.91 3.63
N GLU A 155 -11.88 19.29 4.87
CA GLU A 155 -12.93 19.56 5.86
C GLU A 155 -13.90 20.66 5.37
N GLY A 156 -15.16 20.54 5.74
CA GLY A 156 -16.21 21.45 5.33
C GLY A 156 -16.78 21.22 3.92
N THR A 157 -16.21 20.27 3.13
CA THR A 157 -16.75 19.95 1.81
C THR A 157 -17.89 18.93 1.86
N PRO A 158 -18.88 18.99 0.93
CA PRO A 158 -19.92 17.97 0.85
C PRO A 158 -19.37 16.55 0.73
N LEU A 159 -18.26 16.37 0.02
CA LEU A 159 -17.61 15.08 -0.13
C LEU A 159 -17.08 14.56 1.20
N ARG A 160 -16.52 15.43 2.05
CA ARG A 160 -16.06 15.04 3.39
C ARG A 160 -17.22 14.60 4.29
N TYR A 161 -18.36 15.27 4.21
CA TYR A 161 -19.57 14.84 4.93
C TYR A 161 -20.05 13.47 4.46
N LEU A 162 -20.04 13.21 3.15
CA LEU A 162 -20.38 11.91 2.59
C LEU A 162 -19.40 10.83 3.09
N GLN A 163 -18.10 11.09 3.09
CA GLN A 163 -17.08 10.17 3.61
C GLN A 163 -17.33 9.85 5.09
N LYS A 164 -17.58 10.86 5.94
CA LYS A 164 -17.90 10.68 7.36
C LYS A 164 -19.14 9.81 7.57
N THR A 165 -20.17 10.01 6.75
CA THR A 165 -21.42 9.22 6.82
C THR A 165 -21.20 7.76 6.44
N LEU A 166 -20.33 7.48 5.46
CA LEU A 166 -20.05 6.13 4.98
C LEU A 166 -18.96 5.41 5.79
N ALA A 167 -18.19 6.14 6.62
CA ALA A 167 -17.05 5.59 7.35
C ALA A 167 -17.37 4.31 8.17
N PRO A 168 -18.50 4.21 8.92
CA PRO A 168 -18.80 3.01 9.68
C PRO A 168 -19.03 1.76 8.80
N ILE A 169 -19.57 1.95 7.60
CA ILE A 169 -19.78 0.86 6.63
C ILE A 169 -18.43 0.47 6.03
N LEU A 170 -17.62 1.46 5.63
CA LEU A 170 -16.32 1.23 5.04
C LEU A 170 -15.37 0.50 6.00
N GLU A 171 -15.37 0.86 7.27
CA GLU A 171 -14.57 0.16 8.30
C GLU A 171 -14.87 -1.35 8.34
N ILE A 172 -16.13 -1.75 8.12
CA ILE A 172 -16.53 -3.16 8.13
C ILE A 172 -16.19 -3.84 6.80
N VAL A 173 -16.65 -3.29 5.67
CA VAL A 173 -16.51 -3.94 4.35
C VAL A 173 -15.12 -3.75 3.76
N GLY A 174 -14.44 -2.66 4.10
CA GLY A 174 -13.08 -2.31 3.68
C GLY A 174 -12.00 -2.82 4.63
N ASN A 175 -12.34 -3.71 5.56
CA ASN A 175 -11.41 -4.34 6.49
C ASN A 175 -10.57 -3.32 7.30
N GLY A 176 -11.25 -2.35 7.91
CA GLY A 176 -10.62 -1.28 8.70
C GLY A 176 -10.28 -0.02 7.91
N CYS A 177 -10.60 0.00 6.61
CA CYS A 177 -10.31 1.15 5.76
C CYS A 177 -11.00 2.43 6.25
N GLN A 178 -10.24 3.52 6.29
CA GLN A 178 -10.67 4.85 6.73
C GLN A 178 -10.14 5.91 5.77
N TRP A 179 -10.89 7.01 5.58
CA TRP A 179 -10.38 8.20 4.89
C TRP A 179 -9.57 9.04 5.88
N ARG A 180 -8.24 8.98 5.77
CA ARG A 180 -7.29 9.69 6.65
C ARG A 180 -6.69 10.91 5.94
N ASP A 181 -6.20 11.85 6.72
CA ASP A 181 -5.27 12.88 6.25
C ASP A 181 -3.85 12.27 6.22
N THR A 182 -3.60 11.46 5.19
CA THR A 182 -2.33 10.75 5.05
C THR A 182 -1.17 11.71 4.80
N GLU A 183 -1.42 12.87 4.18
CA GLU A 183 -0.39 13.89 3.99
C GLU A 183 0.10 14.44 5.34
N ALA A 184 -0.82 14.75 6.26
CA ALA A 184 -0.44 15.19 7.60
C ALA A 184 0.36 14.12 8.36
N ILE A 185 -0.02 12.84 8.22
CA ILE A 185 0.71 11.71 8.84
C ILE A 185 2.14 11.63 8.28
N LEU A 186 2.32 11.76 6.97
CA LEU A 186 3.63 11.76 6.32
C LEU A 186 4.50 12.93 6.77
N LYS A 187 3.93 14.14 6.84
CA LYS A 187 4.62 15.35 7.29
C LYS A 187 5.06 15.26 8.76
N ALA A 188 4.33 14.53 9.58
CA ALA A 188 4.67 14.32 10.99
C ALA A 188 5.76 13.26 11.19
N SER A 189 6.10 12.47 10.16
CA SER A 189 7.15 11.45 10.26
C SER A 189 8.55 12.07 10.22
N TRP A 190 9.31 11.90 11.29
CA TRP A 190 10.69 12.38 11.41
C TRP A 190 11.72 11.52 10.68
N ASP A 191 11.33 10.34 10.23
CA ASP A 191 12.23 9.39 9.59
C ASP A 191 12.49 9.70 8.12
N PHE A 192 11.66 10.55 7.53
CA PHE A 192 11.72 10.89 6.11
C PHE A 192 12.07 12.37 5.87
N GLU A 193 12.68 12.64 4.72
CA GLU A 193 12.99 13.97 4.20
C GLU A 193 12.64 14.01 2.71
N ASP A 194 12.75 15.15 2.06
CA ASP A 194 12.43 15.38 0.65
C ASP A 194 11.01 14.94 0.26
N LEU A 195 10.07 15.03 1.22
CA LEU A 195 8.68 14.63 1.00
C LEU A 195 8.05 15.44 -0.12
N ARG A 196 7.59 14.77 -1.15
CA ARG A 196 6.78 15.32 -2.24
C ARG A 196 5.42 14.64 -2.23
N VAL A 197 4.36 15.42 -2.21
CA VAL A 197 2.97 14.93 -2.23
C VAL A 197 2.25 15.57 -3.40
N GLU A 198 1.69 14.75 -4.26
CA GLU A 198 0.91 15.15 -5.43
C GLU A 198 -0.53 14.66 -5.27
N PRO A 199 -1.50 15.56 -5.01
CA PRO A 199 -2.90 15.20 -4.96
C PRO A 199 -3.45 14.97 -6.38
N PHE A 200 -4.35 13.99 -6.52
CA PHE A 200 -5.05 13.73 -7.78
C PHE A 200 -6.44 13.13 -7.54
N SER A 201 -7.26 13.12 -8.59
CA SER A 201 -8.55 12.43 -8.61
C SER A 201 -8.43 11.10 -9.36
N ALA A 202 -8.83 10.01 -8.71
CA ALA A 202 -8.96 8.71 -9.35
C ALA A 202 -10.38 8.55 -9.93
N ASP A 203 -10.63 9.11 -11.11
CA ASP A 203 -11.99 9.28 -11.67
C ASP A 203 -12.70 7.95 -11.96
N ALA A 204 -11.95 6.86 -12.15
CA ALA A 204 -12.49 5.51 -12.27
C ALA A 204 -13.10 4.98 -10.94
N MET A 205 -12.74 5.60 -9.80
CA MET A 205 -13.26 5.19 -8.49
C MET A 205 -14.63 5.81 -8.19
N PRO A 206 -15.46 5.15 -7.35
CA PRO A 206 -16.64 5.78 -6.78
C PRO A 206 -16.30 7.10 -6.09
N LEU A 207 -17.20 8.08 -6.16
CA LEU A 207 -16.98 9.46 -5.71
C LEU A 207 -16.28 9.59 -4.34
N PRO A 208 -16.65 8.84 -3.27
CA PRO A 208 -15.98 8.97 -1.97
C PRO A 208 -14.50 8.55 -1.97
N PHE A 209 -14.07 7.74 -2.93
CA PHE A 209 -12.72 7.23 -3.05
C PHE A 209 -11.87 7.96 -4.08
N ARG A 210 -12.40 8.99 -4.77
CA ARG A 210 -11.64 9.71 -5.80
C ARG A 210 -10.46 10.53 -5.28
N PRO A 211 -10.55 11.22 -4.11
CA PRO A 211 -9.38 11.93 -3.59
C PRO A 211 -8.24 10.98 -3.28
N HIS A 212 -7.11 11.20 -3.94
CA HIS A 212 -5.88 10.43 -3.77
C HIS A 212 -4.68 11.34 -3.63
N ILE A 213 -3.64 10.78 -3.06
CA ILE A 213 -2.28 11.34 -3.11
C ILE A 213 -1.32 10.30 -3.68
N LEU A 214 -0.36 10.80 -4.43
CA LEU A 214 0.90 10.13 -4.71
C LEU A 214 1.96 10.80 -3.86
N ALA A 215 2.76 10.02 -3.13
CA ALA A 215 3.86 10.61 -2.38
C ALA A 215 5.17 9.85 -2.57
N THR A 216 6.25 10.60 -2.52
CA THR A 216 7.62 10.09 -2.49
C THR A 216 8.38 10.78 -1.37
N ALA A 217 9.27 10.05 -0.71
CA ALA A 217 10.14 10.60 0.31
C ALA A 217 11.46 9.82 0.36
N THR A 218 12.47 10.37 0.99
CA THR A 218 13.78 9.76 1.19
C THR A 218 13.95 9.45 2.68
N LYS A 219 14.39 8.24 3.02
CA LYS A 219 14.81 7.92 4.38
C LYS A 219 16.01 8.77 4.79
N ARG A 220 15.94 9.42 5.96
CA ARG A 220 17.06 10.20 6.51
C ARG A 220 18.32 9.38 6.69
N GLN A 221 19.46 10.02 6.58
CA GLN A 221 20.82 9.46 6.75
C GLN A 221 21.15 9.19 8.24
N ARG A 222 20.32 8.37 8.92
CA ARG A 222 20.55 8.04 10.33
C ARG A 222 20.80 6.55 10.50
#